data_d1701a8aae1829f3d06afcccec5e3aa2
#
_entry.id   d1701a8aae1829f3d06afcccec5e3aa2
#
_cell.length_a   1.000
_cell.length_b   1.000
_cell.length_c   1.000
_cell.angle_alpha   90.00
_cell.angle_beta   90.00
_cell.angle_gamma   90.00
#
_symmetry.space_group_name_H-M   'P 1'
#
loop_
_entity.id
_entity.type
_entity.pdbx_description
1 polymer ?
#
loop_
_entity_poly.entity_id
_entity_poly.type
_entity_poly.pdbx_seq_one_letter_code
_entity_poly.pdbx_strand_id
1 'polypeptide(L)'
;MLELFVAGTEQNSSKIFVTAGLAATMQSLGYSTGVYKPVETGAIEKNGFVQSPDLAFVKFADPYIKTYFSYLLKGKTNPLLAAAAENIVIERDEILKDFQNLQDVNECTIVDGSSGLGTPLGKNFLEENLIKSLDLPVLLVVSGVNTAINNVLVGINHAKELGI
;
A
#
# COMPACT_ATOMS: atom_id res chain seq x y z
N MET A 1 -1.04 15.90 -11.33
CA MET A 1 -0.48 14.62 -10.90
C MET A 1 -1.65 13.70 -10.60
N LEU A 2 -1.58 12.44 -11.00
CA LEU A 2 -2.61 11.44 -10.70
C LEU A 2 -2.13 10.60 -9.53
N GLU A 3 -2.87 10.62 -8.43
CA GLU A 3 -2.49 9.92 -7.20
C GLU A 3 -3.68 9.18 -6.62
N LEU A 4 -3.45 7.97 -6.13
CA LEU A 4 -4.49 7.10 -5.60
C LEU A 4 -3.92 6.21 -4.50
N PHE A 5 -4.66 6.07 -3.40
CA PHE A 5 -4.37 5.08 -2.38
C PHE A 5 -5.26 3.85 -2.58
N VAL A 6 -4.67 2.67 -2.69
CA VAL A 6 -5.40 1.40 -2.79
C VAL A 6 -5.41 0.72 -1.42
N ALA A 7 -6.56 0.67 -0.78
CA ALA A 7 -6.78 0.02 0.50
C ALA A 7 -7.61 -1.26 0.34
N GLY A 8 -7.45 -2.21 1.25
CA GLY A 8 -8.30 -3.39 1.32
C GLY A 8 -9.39 -3.27 2.39
N THR A 9 -10.36 -4.15 2.38
CA THR A 9 -11.28 -4.36 3.51
C THR A 9 -10.71 -5.32 4.54
N GLU A 10 -9.68 -6.08 4.16
CA GLU A 10 -9.07 -7.14 4.98
C GLU A 10 -7.67 -7.48 4.47
N GLN A 11 -6.94 -8.26 5.26
CA GLN A 11 -5.68 -8.86 4.83
C GLN A 11 -5.95 -9.84 3.68
N ASN A 12 -5.05 -9.89 2.69
CA ASN A 12 -5.19 -10.72 1.48
C ASN A 12 -6.41 -10.36 0.59
N SER A 13 -6.85 -9.10 0.60
CA SER A 13 -7.92 -8.60 -0.28
C SER A 13 -7.55 -8.59 -1.78
N SER A 14 -6.40 -9.17 -2.15
CA SER A 14 -5.90 -9.17 -3.53
C SER A 14 -5.66 -7.77 -4.12
N LYS A 15 -5.42 -6.76 -3.28
CA LYS A 15 -5.15 -5.37 -3.69
C LYS A 15 -4.06 -5.28 -4.76
N ILE A 16 -3.00 -6.08 -4.61
CA ILE A 16 -1.86 -6.02 -5.51
C ILE A 16 -2.23 -6.27 -6.98
N PHE A 17 -3.23 -7.12 -7.27
CA PHE A 17 -3.70 -7.33 -8.64
C PHE A 17 -4.35 -6.07 -9.20
N VAL A 18 -5.12 -5.35 -8.36
CA VAL A 18 -5.76 -4.08 -8.75
C VAL A 18 -4.71 -3.00 -8.91
N THR A 19 -3.79 -2.88 -7.96
CA THR A 19 -2.67 -1.92 -8.00
C THR A 19 -1.82 -2.12 -9.27
N ALA A 20 -1.39 -3.35 -9.55
CA ALA A 20 -0.58 -3.67 -10.73
C ALA A 20 -1.33 -3.42 -12.04
N GLY A 21 -2.62 -3.80 -12.10
CA GLY A 21 -3.46 -3.59 -13.28
C GLY A 21 -3.67 -2.10 -13.57
N LEU A 22 -3.96 -1.30 -12.55
CA LEU A 22 -4.09 0.16 -12.70
C LEU A 22 -2.76 0.78 -13.12
N ALA A 23 -1.65 0.41 -12.48
CA ALA A 23 -0.34 0.95 -12.80
C ALA A 23 0.07 0.62 -14.25
N ALA A 24 -0.14 -0.63 -14.69
CA ALA A 24 0.13 -1.03 -16.08
C ALA A 24 -0.76 -0.28 -17.07
N THR A 25 -2.02 -0.04 -16.73
CA THR A 25 -2.94 0.76 -17.56
C THR A 25 -2.43 2.19 -17.69
N MET A 26 -2.08 2.84 -16.59
CA MET A 26 -1.56 4.22 -16.61
C MET A 26 -0.24 4.31 -17.40
N GLN A 27 0.66 3.33 -17.21
CA GLN A 27 1.91 3.24 -17.98
C GLN A 27 1.62 3.09 -19.48
N SER A 28 0.65 2.25 -19.87
CA SER A 28 0.27 2.05 -21.27
C SER A 28 -0.36 3.29 -21.93
N LEU A 29 -0.97 4.16 -21.13
CA LEU A 29 -1.51 5.45 -21.55
C LEU A 29 -0.43 6.54 -21.68
N GLY A 30 0.83 6.22 -21.37
CA GLY A 30 1.98 7.10 -21.55
C GLY A 30 2.38 7.90 -20.28
N TYR A 31 1.74 7.67 -19.14
CA TYR A 31 2.13 8.33 -17.89
C TYR A 31 3.37 7.67 -17.27
N SER A 32 4.34 8.46 -16.83
CA SER A 32 5.43 7.96 -15.99
C SER A 32 4.84 7.51 -14.65
N THR A 33 4.70 6.17 -14.50
CA THR A 33 3.94 5.57 -13.40
C THR A 33 4.86 4.97 -12.33
N GLY A 34 4.55 5.27 -11.06
CA GLY A 34 5.18 4.68 -9.88
C GLY A 34 4.16 3.93 -9.01
N VAL A 35 4.60 2.82 -8.41
CA VAL A 35 3.88 2.13 -7.33
C VAL A 35 4.69 2.25 -6.06
N TYR A 36 4.07 2.79 -5.03
CA TYR A 36 4.68 2.97 -3.72
C TYR A 36 4.02 2.07 -2.69
N LYS A 37 4.82 1.25 -2.02
CA LYS A 37 4.44 0.37 -0.91
C LYS A 37 5.02 0.94 0.38
N PRO A 38 4.29 1.76 1.15
CA PRO A 38 4.82 2.37 2.37
C PRO A 38 5.37 1.35 3.36
N VAL A 39 4.61 0.30 3.59
CA VAL A 39 5.01 -0.80 4.47
C VAL A 39 4.61 -2.13 3.85
N GLU A 40 5.55 -3.03 3.71
CA GLU A 40 5.31 -4.42 3.33
C GLU A 40 5.65 -5.38 4.46
N THR A 41 4.81 -6.39 4.66
CA THR A 41 5.04 -7.53 5.54
C THR A 41 5.16 -8.81 4.72
N GLY A 42 5.98 -9.76 5.18
CA GLY A 42 6.27 -10.98 4.44
C GLY A 42 7.27 -10.80 3.33
N ALA A 43 8.11 -9.75 3.40
CA ALA A 43 9.22 -9.57 2.50
C ALA A 43 10.15 -10.79 2.51
N ILE A 44 10.69 -11.14 1.35
CA ILE A 44 11.54 -12.31 1.17
C ILE A 44 13.00 -11.93 0.98
N GLU A 45 13.89 -12.73 1.51
CA GLU A 45 15.31 -12.58 1.25
C GLU A 45 15.73 -13.46 0.07
N LYS A 46 16.31 -12.84 -0.95
CA LYS A 46 16.80 -13.52 -2.14
C LYS A 46 18.15 -12.94 -2.54
N ASN A 47 19.17 -13.80 -2.66
CA ASN A 47 20.53 -13.41 -3.03
C ASN A 47 21.14 -12.33 -2.09
N GLY A 48 20.80 -12.37 -0.79
CA GLY A 48 21.28 -11.39 0.21
C GLY A 48 20.54 -10.05 0.23
N PHE A 49 19.49 -9.89 -0.57
CA PHE A 49 18.67 -8.69 -0.61
C PHE A 49 17.24 -8.99 -0.16
N VAL A 50 16.68 -8.10 0.66
CA VAL A 50 15.25 -8.14 1.03
C VAL A 50 14.44 -7.56 -0.10
N GLN A 51 13.41 -8.27 -0.55
CA GLN A 51 12.57 -7.92 -1.68
C GLN A 51 11.09 -7.97 -1.31
N SER A 52 10.33 -7.08 -1.90
CA SER A 52 8.87 -7.03 -1.83
C SER A 52 8.26 -8.00 -2.85
N PRO A 53 7.50 -9.03 -2.44
CA PRO A 53 6.73 -9.85 -3.37
C PRO A 53 5.70 -9.04 -4.16
N ASP A 54 5.02 -8.07 -3.51
CA ASP A 54 4.02 -7.22 -4.13
C ASP A 54 4.64 -6.36 -5.25
N LEU A 55 5.74 -5.67 -4.96
CA LEU A 55 6.43 -4.86 -5.96
C LEU A 55 7.07 -5.70 -7.07
N ALA A 56 7.51 -6.92 -6.76
CA ALA A 56 7.97 -7.86 -7.78
C ALA A 56 6.83 -8.26 -8.72
N PHE A 57 5.60 -8.41 -8.21
CA PHE A 57 4.42 -8.67 -9.03
C PHE A 57 4.06 -7.47 -9.92
N VAL A 58 4.18 -6.24 -9.43
CA VAL A 58 4.02 -5.02 -10.24
C VAL A 58 5.02 -5.01 -11.41
N LYS A 59 6.29 -5.32 -11.13
CA LYS A 59 7.34 -5.41 -12.17
C LYS A 59 7.11 -6.55 -13.16
N PHE A 60 6.46 -7.63 -12.74
CA PHE A 60 6.05 -8.70 -13.64
C PHE A 60 4.91 -8.27 -14.57
N ALA A 61 3.97 -7.47 -14.08
CA ALA A 61 2.88 -6.92 -14.90
C ALA A 61 3.40 -5.93 -15.97
N ASP A 62 4.31 -5.04 -15.58
CA ASP A 62 5.01 -4.14 -16.50
C ASP A 62 6.38 -3.74 -15.92
N PRO A 63 7.51 -4.13 -16.56
CA PRO A 63 8.86 -3.85 -16.07
C PRO A 63 9.23 -2.37 -16.06
N TYR A 64 8.53 -1.52 -16.79
CA TYR A 64 8.79 -0.07 -16.87
C TYR A 64 8.19 0.72 -15.71
N ILE A 65 7.20 0.17 -14.99
CA ILE A 65 6.65 0.81 -13.79
C ILE A 65 7.76 0.94 -12.75
N LYS A 66 7.93 2.13 -12.20
CA LYS A 66 8.86 2.37 -11.09
C LYS A 66 8.25 1.85 -9.79
N THR A 67 9.05 1.24 -8.93
CA THR A 67 8.57 0.68 -7.66
C THR A 67 9.38 1.21 -6.48
N TYR A 68 8.69 1.56 -5.40
CA TYR A 68 9.26 2.21 -4.23
C TYR A 68 8.67 1.65 -2.94
N PHE A 69 9.43 1.71 -1.86
CA PHE A 69 8.98 1.31 -0.53
C PHE A 69 9.70 2.13 0.55
N SER A 70 9.13 2.20 1.74
CA SER A 70 9.83 2.71 2.93
C SER A 70 10.27 1.56 3.84
N TYR A 71 9.38 0.64 4.15
CA TYR A 71 9.67 -0.46 5.07
C TYR A 71 9.38 -1.82 4.45
N LEU A 72 10.36 -2.73 4.46
CA LEU A 72 10.23 -4.14 4.09
C LEU A 72 10.47 -5.00 5.34
N LEU A 73 9.40 -5.62 5.85
CA LEU A 73 9.41 -6.43 7.04
C LEU A 73 9.26 -7.91 6.65
N LYS A 74 10.12 -8.79 7.18
CA LYS A 74 10.11 -10.23 6.88
C LYS A 74 8.96 -10.96 7.58
N GLY A 75 8.47 -10.42 8.72
CA GLY A 75 7.37 -11.00 9.49
C GLY A 75 6.07 -11.06 8.68
N LYS A 76 5.40 -12.23 8.68
CA LYS A 76 4.11 -12.46 8.00
C LYS A 76 2.93 -12.20 8.93
N THR A 77 2.90 -11.03 9.54
CA THR A 77 1.85 -10.59 10.46
C THR A 77 1.50 -9.12 10.16
N ASN A 78 0.68 -8.48 11.02
CA ASN A 78 0.42 -7.05 10.82
C ASN A 78 1.71 -6.22 10.97
N PRO A 79 1.79 -5.03 10.33
CA PRO A 79 2.99 -4.21 10.31
C PRO A 79 3.57 -3.89 11.69
N LEU A 80 2.73 -3.53 12.68
CA LEU A 80 3.17 -3.20 14.03
C LEU A 80 3.93 -4.35 14.70
N LEU A 81 3.37 -5.58 14.61
CA LEU A 81 4.00 -6.75 15.22
C LEU A 81 5.24 -7.20 14.45
N ALA A 82 5.23 -7.12 13.12
CA ALA A 82 6.38 -7.45 12.29
C ALA A 82 7.54 -6.49 12.58
N ALA A 83 7.28 -5.19 12.63
CA ALA A 83 8.27 -4.17 12.95
C ALA A 83 8.86 -4.35 14.35
N ALA A 84 7.99 -4.61 15.36
CA ALA A 84 8.43 -4.86 16.73
C ALA A 84 9.35 -6.09 16.84
N ALA A 85 9.05 -7.16 16.11
CA ALA A 85 9.87 -8.38 16.09
C ALA A 85 11.26 -8.15 15.44
N GLU A 86 11.35 -7.18 14.55
CA GLU A 86 12.60 -6.80 13.85
C GLU A 86 13.30 -5.59 14.48
N ASN A 87 12.81 -5.08 15.63
CA ASN A 87 13.28 -3.87 16.29
C ASN A 87 13.28 -2.63 15.37
N ILE A 88 12.29 -2.55 14.48
CA ILE A 88 12.06 -1.43 13.58
C ILE A 88 10.91 -0.58 14.12
N VAL A 89 11.04 0.74 14.05
CA VAL A 89 9.95 1.68 14.30
C VAL A 89 9.50 2.25 12.95
N ILE A 90 8.21 2.11 12.66
CA ILE A 90 7.63 2.71 11.46
C ILE A 90 7.28 4.16 11.78
N GLU A 91 8.01 5.09 11.16
CA GLU A 91 7.83 6.52 11.34
C GLU A 91 6.96 7.11 10.23
N ARG A 92 5.85 7.74 10.62
CA ARG A 92 4.93 8.37 9.66
C ARG A 92 5.63 9.42 8.81
N ASP A 93 6.45 10.26 9.43
CA ASP A 93 7.09 11.40 8.76
C ASP A 93 8.12 10.93 7.71
N GLU A 94 8.74 9.77 7.90
CA GLU A 94 9.61 9.14 6.89
C GLU A 94 8.78 8.71 5.67
N ILE A 95 7.64 8.06 5.88
CA ILE A 95 6.73 7.66 4.79
C ILE A 95 6.25 8.88 4.00
N LEU A 96 5.86 9.96 4.70
CA LEU A 96 5.41 11.19 4.05
C LEU A 96 6.51 11.86 3.23
N LYS A 97 7.73 11.91 3.76
CA LYS A 97 8.91 12.44 3.06
C LYS A 97 9.23 11.60 1.81
N ASP A 98 9.21 10.27 1.93
CA ASP A 98 9.43 9.39 0.78
C ASP A 98 8.37 9.64 -0.28
N PHE A 99 7.10 9.70 0.10
CA PHE A 99 6.01 9.98 -0.85
C PHE A 99 6.18 11.32 -1.56
N GLN A 100 6.53 12.39 -0.86
CA GLN A 100 6.80 13.70 -1.45
C GLN A 100 7.90 13.64 -2.51
N ASN A 101 8.97 12.88 -2.26
CA ASN A 101 10.05 12.71 -3.24
C ASN A 101 9.57 11.99 -4.52
N LEU A 102 8.52 11.15 -4.42
CA LEU A 102 7.98 10.43 -5.57
C LEU A 102 7.11 11.30 -6.47
N GLN A 103 6.50 12.34 -5.91
CA GLN A 103 5.70 13.31 -6.65
C GLN A 103 6.50 14.04 -7.73
N ASP A 104 7.79 14.29 -7.46
CA ASP A 104 8.67 15.00 -8.39
C ASP A 104 9.13 14.15 -9.59
N VAL A 105 8.99 12.81 -9.50
CA VAL A 105 9.58 11.88 -10.49
C VAL A 105 8.55 11.00 -11.21
N ASN A 106 7.27 11.07 -10.83
CA ASN A 106 6.19 10.35 -11.47
C ASN A 106 5.02 11.28 -11.80
N GLU A 107 4.36 11.02 -12.94
CA GLU A 107 3.10 11.69 -13.32
C GLU A 107 1.88 11.00 -12.69
N CYS A 108 2.02 9.70 -12.40
CA CYS A 108 1.03 8.88 -11.73
C CYS A 108 1.68 8.09 -10.60
N THR A 109 1.19 8.23 -9.38
CA THR A 109 1.66 7.43 -8.22
C THR A 109 0.49 6.68 -7.58
N ILE A 110 0.61 5.35 -7.52
CA ILE A 110 -0.36 4.50 -6.85
C ILE A 110 0.28 4.01 -5.55
N VAL A 111 -0.34 4.37 -4.42
CA VAL A 111 0.08 3.90 -3.10
C VAL A 111 -0.65 2.59 -2.80
N ASP A 112 0.09 1.50 -2.63
CA ASP A 112 -0.47 0.20 -2.25
C ASP A 112 -0.41 0.02 -0.73
N GLY A 113 -1.55 0.14 -0.08
CA GLY A 113 -1.67 0.01 1.37
C GLY A 113 -1.31 -1.40 1.88
N SER A 114 -1.16 -1.54 3.19
CA SER A 114 -0.78 -2.82 3.81
C SER A 114 -1.95 -3.80 3.87
N SER A 115 -3.13 -3.34 4.36
CA SER A 115 -4.29 -4.20 4.53
C SER A 115 -5.59 -3.38 4.53
N GLY A 116 -6.35 -3.37 5.65
CA GLY A 116 -7.55 -2.57 5.83
C GLY A 116 -7.26 -1.25 6.55
N LEU A 117 -8.22 -0.33 6.53
CA LEU A 117 -8.11 1.02 7.08
C LEU A 117 -7.62 1.06 8.54
N GLY A 118 -8.12 0.16 9.38
CA GLY A 118 -7.74 0.04 10.79
C GLY A 118 -6.45 -0.74 11.05
N THR A 119 -5.63 -1.04 10.04
CA THR A 119 -4.38 -1.79 10.20
C THR A 119 -3.37 -0.99 11.01
N PRO A 120 -2.83 -1.52 12.12
CA PRO A 120 -1.82 -0.84 12.91
C PRO A 120 -0.47 -0.87 12.19
N LEU A 121 0.03 0.30 11.83
CA LEU A 121 1.37 0.52 11.29
C LEU A 121 2.38 0.79 12.42
N GLY A 122 1.95 1.51 13.46
CA GLY A 122 2.74 1.82 14.64
C GLY A 122 1.88 1.86 15.90
N LYS A 123 2.46 2.14 17.06
CA LYS A 123 1.78 2.10 18.37
C LYS A 123 0.53 2.99 18.44
N ASN A 124 0.54 4.16 17.81
CA ASN A 124 -0.60 5.10 17.74
C ASN A 124 -0.80 5.57 16.29
N PHE A 125 -0.55 4.71 15.33
CA PHE A 125 -0.53 5.05 13.94
C PHE A 125 -1.16 3.91 13.13
N LEU A 126 -2.34 4.18 12.60
CA LEU A 126 -3.09 3.25 11.75
C LEU A 126 -2.96 3.64 10.28
N GLU A 127 -3.29 2.73 9.38
CA GLU A 127 -3.30 2.97 7.93
C GLU A 127 -4.21 4.15 7.55
N GLU A 128 -5.36 4.29 8.19
CA GLU A 128 -6.26 5.44 8.02
C GLU A 128 -5.62 6.79 8.37
N ASN A 129 -4.71 6.80 9.36
CA ASN A 129 -3.97 8.02 9.70
C ASN A 129 -2.96 8.36 8.59
N LEU A 130 -2.35 7.36 7.97
CA LEU A 130 -1.48 7.55 6.81
C LEU A 130 -2.27 8.10 5.63
N ILE A 131 -3.41 7.49 5.29
CA ILE A 131 -4.29 7.93 4.20
C ILE A 131 -4.67 9.40 4.37
N LYS A 132 -5.11 9.80 5.57
CA LYS A 132 -5.42 11.20 5.87
C LYS A 132 -4.22 12.12 5.73
N SER A 133 -3.04 11.67 6.13
CA SER A 133 -1.83 12.48 6.04
C SER A 133 -1.35 12.67 4.60
N LEU A 134 -1.61 11.70 3.72
CA LEU A 134 -1.32 11.77 2.30
C LEU A 134 -2.36 12.58 1.51
N ASP A 135 -3.56 12.74 2.06
CA ASP A 135 -4.71 13.47 1.44
C ASP A 135 -5.04 12.96 0.02
N LEU A 136 -5.08 11.62 -0.13
CA LEU A 136 -5.31 10.96 -1.40
C LEU A 136 -6.73 10.38 -1.50
N PRO A 137 -7.33 10.36 -2.70
CA PRO A 137 -8.52 9.56 -2.94
C PRO A 137 -8.21 8.07 -2.69
N VAL A 138 -9.20 7.34 -2.16
CA VAL A 138 -9.05 5.94 -1.79
C VAL A 138 -9.87 5.03 -2.67
N LEU A 139 -9.23 4.01 -3.22
CA LEU A 139 -9.89 2.88 -3.86
C LEU A 139 -9.92 1.71 -2.86
N LEU A 140 -11.12 1.37 -2.39
CA LEU A 140 -11.31 0.25 -1.48
C LEU A 140 -11.51 -1.05 -2.26
N VAL A 141 -10.56 -1.97 -2.15
CA VAL A 141 -10.59 -3.29 -2.80
C VAL A 141 -11.20 -4.31 -1.86
N VAL A 142 -12.13 -5.08 -2.39
CA VAL A 142 -12.90 -6.08 -1.66
C VAL A 142 -12.63 -7.46 -2.25
N SER A 143 -12.35 -8.45 -1.41
CA SER A 143 -12.28 -9.84 -1.87
C SER A 143 -13.69 -10.42 -2.10
N GLY A 144 -13.85 -11.27 -3.13
CA GLY A 144 -15.14 -11.88 -3.50
C GLY A 144 -15.56 -13.06 -2.62
N VAL A 145 -15.21 -13.08 -1.33
CA VAL A 145 -15.56 -14.17 -0.40
C VAL A 145 -16.89 -13.91 0.34
N ASN A 146 -17.48 -14.94 0.94
CA ASN A 146 -18.79 -14.85 1.58
C ASN A 146 -18.92 -13.81 2.69
N THR A 147 -17.84 -13.43 3.35
CA THR A 147 -17.81 -12.38 4.40
C THR A 147 -17.67 -10.96 3.83
N ALA A 148 -17.51 -10.83 2.53
CA ALA A 148 -17.22 -9.55 1.88
C ALA A 148 -18.29 -8.48 2.14
N ILE A 149 -19.58 -8.82 2.14
CA ILE A 149 -20.68 -7.87 2.34
C ILE A 149 -20.51 -7.12 3.69
N ASN A 150 -20.28 -7.86 4.77
CA ASN A 150 -20.06 -7.25 6.09
C ASN A 150 -18.80 -6.35 6.09
N ASN A 151 -17.69 -6.86 5.55
CA ASN A 151 -16.43 -6.13 5.52
C ASN A 151 -16.53 -4.86 4.66
N VAL A 152 -17.28 -4.93 3.54
CA VAL A 152 -17.59 -3.76 2.70
C VAL A 152 -18.38 -2.71 3.47
N LEU A 153 -19.49 -3.11 4.10
CA LEU A 153 -20.34 -2.17 4.83
C LEU A 153 -19.58 -1.51 5.99
N VAL A 154 -18.84 -2.30 6.76
CA VAL A 154 -18.00 -1.77 7.86
C VAL A 154 -16.93 -0.85 7.30
N GLY A 155 -16.20 -1.26 6.27
CA GLY A 155 -15.13 -0.46 5.66
C GLY A 155 -15.64 0.85 5.07
N ILE A 156 -16.76 0.83 4.32
CA ILE A 156 -17.36 2.05 3.74
C ILE A 156 -17.86 2.99 4.84
N ASN A 157 -18.56 2.47 5.86
CA ASN A 157 -19.05 3.30 6.95
C ASN A 157 -17.89 3.93 7.71
N HIS A 158 -16.87 3.15 8.01
CA HIS A 158 -15.68 3.65 8.68
C HIS A 158 -14.96 4.73 7.84
N ALA A 159 -14.77 4.50 6.55
CA ALA A 159 -14.17 5.50 5.65
C ALA A 159 -14.98 6.82 5.64
N LYS A 160 -16.32 6.73 5.56
CA LYS A 160 -17.21 7.92 5.61
C LYS A 160 -17.10 8.67 6.93
N GLU A 161 -17.08 7.98 8.08
CA GLU A 161 -16.90 8.59 9.40
C GLU A 161 -15.56 9.32 9.53
N LEU A 162 -14.53 8.79 8.86
CA LEU A 162 -13.21 9.39 8.83
C LEU A 162 -13.07 10.55 7.83
N GLY A 163 -14.03 10.72 6.93
CA GLY A 163 -13.95 11.69 5.83
C GLY A 163 -12.98 11.30 4.72
N ILE A 164 -12.82 9.99 4.51
CA ILE A 164 -11.99 9.39 3.45
C ILE A 164 -12.88 8.97 2.28
#